data_8369789d4ea2aeedcb05c27fb0baaaec
#
_entry.id   8369789d4ea2aeedcb05c27fb0baaaec
#
_cell.length_a   1.000
_cell.length_b   1.000
_cell.length_c   1.000
_cell.angle_alpha   90.00
_cell.angle_beta   90.00
_cell.angle_gamma   90.00
#
_symmetry.space_group_name_H-M   'P 1'
#
loop_
_entity.id
_entity.type
_entity.pdbx_description
1 polymer ?
#
loop_
_entity_poly.entity_id
_entity_poly.type
_entity_poly.pdbx_seq_one_letter_code
_entity_poly.pdbx_strand_id
1 'polypeptide(L)'
;MNVGTFARRRVDGTHPVDEWGLDADVVALVAPLVGLRWRVEAHWPERVPATGPAVLVHNRVLGLSEPVVLARGVHRATGRPVRTPGLVDVAPIATVGRMLGAVVDRPDELTGLLRAGHLVGLPLGRDLPRRAGPLAAAALAPALATGAAVVPVALVGSEVGRRWRLLVGEPVAHPDGRGPLAVADLVDAARAGVQALLDSATDHLAGLP
;
A
#
# COMPACT_ATOMS: atom_id res chain seq x y z
N MET A 1 3.54 4.18 -22.05
CA MET A 1 3.48 5.57 -22.54
C MET A 1 4.86 5.96 -23.07
N ASN A 2 4.96 6.67 -24.21
CA ASN A 2 6.24 7.19 -24.68
C ASN A 2 6.48 8.63 -24.19
N VAL A 3 7.76 9.06 -24.18
CA VAL A 3 8.17 10.39 -23.67
C VAL A 3 7.52 11.53 -24.47
N GLY A 4 7.29 11.36 -25.77
CA GLY A 4 6.66 12.38 -26.59
C GLY A 4 5.20 12.65 -26.23
N THR A 5 4.43 11.59 -25.93
CA THR A 5 3.04 11.72 -25.47
C THR A 5 3.00 12.38 -24.08
N PHE A 6 3.94 12.03 -23.17
CA PHE A 6 4.08 12.66 -21.88
C PHE A 6 4.33 14.17 -21.99
N ALA A 7 5.34 14.56 -22.79
CA ALA A 7 5.69 15.96 -22.97
C ALA A 7 4.54 16.78 -23.57
N ARG A 8 3.86 16.23 -24.58
CA ARG A 8 2.71 16.89 -25.23
C ARG A 8 1.59 17.17 -24.23
N ARG A 9 1.16 16.17 -23.45
CA ARG A 9 0.10 16.34 -22.44
C ARG A 9 0.47 17.39 -21.38
N ARG A 10 1.76 17.54 -21.04
CA ARG A 10 2.23 18.59 -20.13
C ARG A 10 2.09 19.96 -20.72
N VAL A 11 2.48 20.14 -21.99
CA VAL A 11 2.36 21.42 -22.70
C VAL A 11 0.88 21.78 -22.91
N ASP A 12 0.06 20.82 -23.26
CA ASP A 12 -1.37 21.02 -23.52
C ASP A 12 -2.22 21.11 -22.23
N GLY A 13 -1.63 20.93 -21.04
CA GLY A 13 -2.35 20.95 -19.75
C GLY A 13 -3.36 19.80 -19.56
N THR A 14 -3.28 18.75 -20.40
CA THR A 14 -4.23 17.61 -20.40
C THR A 14 -3.75 16.41 -19.60
N HIS A 15 -2.73 16.57 -18.75
CA HIS A 15 -2.19 15.50 -17.92
C HIS A 15 -3.16 15.12 -16.79
N PRO A 16 -3.40 13.81 -16.58
CA PRO A 16 -4.38 13.32 -15.62
C PRO A 16 -3.80 13.35 -14.18
N VAL A 17 -4.03 14.44 -13.48
CA VAL A 17 -3.74 14.56 -12.04
C VAL A 17 -5.06 14.48 -11.31
N ASP A 18 -5.18 13.59 -10.34
CA ASP A 18 -6.37 13.53 -9.50
C ASP A 18 -6.37 14.61 -8.38
N GLU A 19 -7.47 14.70 -7.66
CA GLU A 19 -7.66 15.68 -6.58
C GLU A 19 -6.63 15.56 -5.43
N TRP A 20 -5.94 14.41 -5.32
CA TRP A 20 -4.92 14.11 -4.32
C TRP A 20 -3.50 14.24 -4.87
N GLY A 21 -3.35 14.71 -6.10
CA GLY A 21 -2.07 14.99 -6.74
C GLY A 21 -1.38 13.82 -7.41
N LEU A 22 -1.99 12.61 -7.47
CA LEU A 22 -1.41 11.49 -8.22
C LEU A 22 -1.52 11.77 -9.72
N ASP A 23 -0.39 11.60 -10.39
CA ASP A 23 -0.27 11.79 -11.83
C ASP A 23 -0.09 10.43 -12.52
N ALA A 24 -1.12 9.97 -13.19
CA ALA A 24 -1.09 8.67 -13.85
C ALA A 24 -0.02 8.58 -14.95
N ASP A 25 0.31 9.71 -15.61
CA ASP A 25 1.35 9.75 -16.63
C ASP A 25 2.75 9.61 -16.01
N VAL A 26 3.00 10.24 -14.85
CA VAL A 26 4.26 10.09 -14.11
C VAL A 26 4.41 8.65 -13.60
N VAL A 27 3.36 8.08 -13.04
CA VAL A 27 3.36 6.68 -12.60
C VAL A 27 3.68 5.75 -13.77
N ALA A 28 3.02 5.94 -14.92
CA ALA A 28 3.25 5.12 -16.11
C ALA A 28 4.66 5.28 -16.69
N LEU A 29 5.27 6.47 -16.56
CA LEU A 29 6.65 6.71 -17.00
C LEU A 29 7.68 6.03 -16.09
N VAL A 30 7.45 6.03 -14.78
CA VAL A 30 8.36 5.45 -13.79
C VAL A 30 8.21 3.91 -13.68
N ALA A 31 7.01 3.39 -13.95
CA ALA A 31 6.70 1.97 -13.80
C ALA A 31 7.68 1.00 -14.50
N PRO A 32 8.19 1.25 -15.73
CA PRO A 32 9.19 0.38 -16.36
C PRO A 32 10.51 0.34 -15.58
N LEU A 33 10.98 1.48 -15.06
CA LEU A 33 12.23 1.56 -14.29
C LEU A 33 12.12 0.76 -12.99
N VAL A 34 10.99 0.90 -12.29
CA VAL A 34 10.68 0.08 -11.12
C VAL A 34 10.67 -1.40 -11.48
N GLY A 35 10.13 -1.75 -12.67
CA GLY A 35 10.09 -3.12 -13.17
C GLY A 35 11.44 -3.72 -13.54
N LEU A 36 12.39 -2.92 -13.94
CA LEU A 36 13.76 -3.34 -14.16
C LEU A 36 14.45 -3.69 -12.84
N ARG A 37 14.14 -2.94 -11.77
CA ARG A 37 14.76 -3.14 -10.46
C ARG A 37 14.10 -4.27 -9.68
N TRP A 38 12.75 -4.32 -9.65
CA TRP A 38 12.01 -5.29 -8.85
C TRP A 38 10.96 -6.05 -9.66
N ARG A 39 10.97 -7.36 -9.52
CA ARG A 39 9.93 -8.26 -10.01
C ARG A 39 9.01 -8.58 -8.84
N VAL A 40 7.78 -8.10 -8.89
CA VAL A 40 6.78 -8.33 -7.86
C VAL A 40 5.77 -9.33 -8.36
N GLU A 41 5.60 -10.42 -7.63
CA GLU A 41 4.61 -11.45 -7.86
C GLU A 41 3.54 -11.35 -6.78
N ALA A 42 2.28 -11.17 -7.20
CA ALA A 42 1.15 -11.06 -6.29
C ALA A 42 0.42 -12.40 -6.19
N HIS A 43 0.17 -12.84 -4.96
CA HIS A 43 -0.61 -14.02 -4.63
C HIS A 43 -1.93 -13.60 -4.00
N TRP A 44 -3.04 -14.18 -4.45
CA TRP A 44 -4.41 -13.90 -4.02
C TRP A 44 -4.82 -12.41 -4.19
N PRO A 45 -4.49 -11.77 -5.33
CA PRO A 45 -4.81 -10.35 -5.55
C PRO A 45 -6.33 -10.08 -5.61
N GLU A 46 -7.15 -11.09 -5.88
CA GLU A 46 -8.62 -11.04 -5.87
C GLU A 46 -9.21 -10.69 -4.51
N ARG A 47 -8.44 -10.82 -3.43
CA ARG A 47 -8.82 -10.42 -2.07
C ARG A 47 -8.76 -8.91 -1.86
N VAL A 48 -8.08 -8.19 -2.74
CA VAL A 48 -8.16 -6.72 -2.75
C VAL A 48 -9.50 -6.32 -3.36
N PRO A 49 -10.34 -5.53 -2.68
CA PRO A 49 -11.63 -5.12 -3.24
C PRO A 49 -11.48 -4.47 -4.62
N ALA A 50 -12.26 -4.92 -5.60
CA ALA A 50 -12.23 -4.37 -6.95
C ALA A 50 -12.67 -2.89 -7.00
N THR A 51 -13.56 -2.49 -6.09
CA THR A 51 -14.09 -1.13 -5.95
C THR A 51 -14.19 -0.74 -4.49
N GLY A 52 -14.39 0.55 -4.21
CA GLY A 52 -14.53 1.07 -2.85
C GLY A 52 -13.23 1.21 -2.08
N PRO A 53 -13.28 1.75 -0.87
CA PRO A 53 -12.11 2.01 -0.05
C PRO A 53 -11.54 0.74 0.58
N ALA A 54 -10.20 0.67 0.66
CA ALA A 54 -9.57 -0.35 1.49
C ALA A 54 -8.23 0.14 2.05
N VAL A 55 -7.88 -0.40 3.21
CA VAL A 55 -6.56 -0.22 3.85
C VAL A 55 -5.80 -1.53 3.73
N LEU A 56 -4.66 -1.48 3.07
CA LEU A 56 -3.72 -2.60 2.92
C LEU A 56 -2.68 -2.48 4.03
N VAL A 57 -2.85 -3.24 5.12
CA VAL A 57 -1.90 -3.25 6.25
C VAL A 57 -0.76 -4.18 5.92
N HIS A 58 0.48 -3.69 5.93
CA HIS A 58 1.62 -4.49 5.51
C HIS A 58 2.82 -4.40 6.46
N ASN A 59 3.65 -5.45 6.48
CA ASN A 59 4.90 -5.45 7.23
C ASN A 59 5.92 -4.48 6.65
N ARG A 60 6.87 -4.04 7.47
CA ARG A 60 8.08 -3.36 7.02
C ARG A 60 9.23 -4.36 6.86
N VAL A 61 9.97 -4.20 5.79
CA VAL A 61 11.29 -4.79 5.56
C VAL A 61 12.31 -3.68 5.80
N LEU A 62 13.56 -3.98 6.02
CA LEU A 62 14.60 -2.96 6.18
C LEU A 62 14.89 -2.28 4.84
N GLY A 63 14.32 -1.09 4.63
CA GLY A 63 14.55 -0.32 3.41
C GLY A 63 13.49 0.73 3.09
N LEU A 64 13.50 1.22 1.86
CA LEU A 64 12.61 2.24 1.33
C LEU A 64 11.73 1.75 0.18
N SER A 65 11.90 0.48 -0.24
CA SER A 65 11.23 -0.05 -1.42
C SER A 65 9.81 -0.53 -1.16
N GLU A 66 9.41 -0.78 0.09
CA GLU A 66 8.10 -1.37 0.40
C GLU A 66 6.92 -0.61 -0.20
N PRO A 67 6.84 0.74 -0.09
CA PRO A 67 5.71 1.47 -0.67
C PRO A 67 5.64 1.31 -2.19
N VAL A 68 6.81 1.31 -2.85
CA VAL A 68 6.91 1.17 -4.30
C VAL A 68 6.56 -0.25 -4.73
N VAL A 69 7.04 -1.26 -4.00
CA VAL A 69 6.75 -2.69 -4.25
C VAL A 69 5.26 -2.96 -4.05
N LEU A 70 4.67 -2.46 -2.95
CA LEU A 70 3.24 -2.59 -2.68
C LEU A 70 2.42 -1.96 -3.81
N ALA A 71 2.66 -0.67 -4.08
CA ALA A 71 1.91 0.07 -5.10
C ALA A 71 2.01 -0.60 -6.47
N ARG A 72 3.22 -1.03 -6.87
CA ARG A 72 3.42 -1.73 -8.14
C ARG A 72 2.74 -3.09 -8.17
N GLY A 73 2.88 -3.89 -7.11
CA GLY A 73 2.30 -5.23 -7.05
C GLY A 73 0.78 -5.19 -7.15
N VAL A 74 0.15 -4.34 -6.34
CA VAL A 74 -1.30 -4.16 -6.34
C VAL A 74 -1.78 -3.57 -7.66
N HIS A 75 -1.18 -2.48 -8.14
CA HIS A 75 -1.59 -1.86 -9.40
C HIS A 75 -1.50 -2.82 -10.59
N ARG A 76 -0.42 -3.59 -10.68
CA ARG A 76 -0.26 -4.57 -11.76
C ARG A 76 -1.30 -5.69 -11.71
N ALA A 77 -1.69 -6.11 -10.51
CA ALA A 77 -2.61 -7.23 -10.32
C ALA A 77 -4.09 -6.82 -10.39
N THR A 78 -4.42 -5.58 -9.96
CA THR A 78 -5.81 -5.13 -9.81
C THR A 78 -6.18 -3.91 -10.67
N GLY A 79 -5.19 -3.24 -11.27
CA GLY A 79 -5.37 -1.97 -11.96
C GLY A 79 -5.57 -0.75 -11.03
N ARG A 80 -5.68 -0.95 -9.71
CA ARG A 80 -5.96 0.12 -8.74
C ARG A 80 -4.67 0.75 -8.20
N PRO A 81 -4.56 2.09 -8.17
CA PRO A 81 -3.45 2.77 -7.53
C PRO A 81 -3.56 2.67 -6.00
N VAL A 82 -2.41 2.56 -5.32
CA VAL A 82 -2.31 2.56 -3.87
C VAL A 82 -1.70 3.86 -3.40
N ARG A 83 -2.32 4.50 -2.41
CA ARG A 83 -1.79 5.67 -1.71
C ARG A 83 -0.92 5.21 -0.55
N THR A 84 0.27 5.79 -0.42
CA THR A 84 1.20 5.39 0.63
C THR A 84 1.47 6.55 1.58
N PRO A 85 1.06 6.47 2.86
CA PRO A 85 1.36 7.48 3.86
C PRO A 85 2.86 7.53 4.17
N GLY A 86 3.30 8.68 4.67
CA GLY A 86 4.70 8.91 5.04
C GLY A 86 5.41 9.94 4.16
N LEU A 87 4.66 10.71 3.37
CA LEU A 87 5.20 11.83 2.61
C LEU A 87 5.76 12.88 3.56
N VAL A 88 7.01 13.27 3.32
CA VAL A 88 7.62 14.43 3.95
C VAL A 88 7.10 15.68 3.24
N ASP A 89 6.33 16.51 3.95
CA ASP A 89 5.66 17.69 3.37
C ASP A 89 6.62 18.89 3.23
N VAL A 90 7.69 18.69 2.44
CA VAL A 90 8.70 19.70 2.11
C VAL A 90 8.91 19.72 0.61
N ALA A 91 8.72 20.90 -0.01
CA ALA A 91 8.99 21.08 -1.43
C ALA A 91 10.51 20.96 -1.74
N PRO A 92 10.92 20.40 -2.89
CA PRO A 92 10.09 19.83 -3.97
C PRO A 92 9.68 18.36 -3.75
N ILE A 93 10.15 17.72 -2.67
CA ILE A 93 9.95 16.29 -2.39
C ILE A 93 8.45 15.96 -2.28
N ALA A 94 7.69 16.83 -1.61
CA ALA A 94 6.26 16.69 -1.46
C ALA A 94 5.53 16.59 -2.80
N THR A 95 5.88 17.47 -3.75
CA THR A 95 5.25 17.49 -5.07
C THR A 95 5.50 16.20 -5.85
N VAL A 96 6.75 15.76 -5.91
CA VAL A 96 7.14 14.52 -6.60
C VAL A 96 6.50 13.30 -5.92
N GLY A 97 6.52 13.28 -4.58
CA GLY A 97 5.88 12.21 -3.80
C GLY A 97 4.38 12.09 -4.09
N ARG A 98 3.64 13.20 -4.09
CA ARG A 98 2.21 13.22 -4.41
C ARG A 98 1.93 12.73 -5.83
N MET A 99 2.73 13.12 -6.82
CA MET A 99 2.61 12.63 -8.19
C MET A 99 2.76 11.10 -8.29
N LEU A 100 3.51 10.50 -7.37
CA LEU A 100 3.71 9.05 -7.29
C LEU A 100 2.73 8.35 -6.32
N GLY A 101 1.77 9.09 -5.74
CA GLY A 101 0.75 8.56 -4.85
C GLY A 101 1.11 8.54 -3.37
N ALA A 102 2.23 9.17 -2.97
CA ALA A 102 2.52 9.37 -1.56
C ALA A 102 1.60 10.46 -0.96
N VAL A 103 1.20 10.28 0.28
CA VAL A 103 0.31 11.18 1.02
C VAL A 103 0.87 11.46 2.41
N VAL A 104 0.45 12.57 3.00
CA VAL A 104 0.86 12.89 4.38
C VAL A 104 0.17 11.93 5.34
N ASP A 105 0.91 11.47 6.34
CA ASP A 105 0.36 10.58 7.38
C ASP A 105 -0.46 11.39 8.39
N ARG A 106 -1.67 11.78 7.98
CA ARG A 106 -2.62 12.55 8.79
C ARG A 106 -3.99 11.86 8.76
N PRO A 107 -4.64 11.68 9.90
CA PRO A 107 -5.94 11.02 9.97
C PRO A 107 -7.01 11.61 9.06
N ASP A 108 -7.02 12.94 8.91
CA ASP A 108 -7.97 13.64 8.04
C ASP A 108 -7.74 13.35 6.56
N GLU A 109 -6.47 13.34 6.12
CA GLU A 109 -6.09 13.01 4.74
C GLU A 109 -6.44 11.55 4.44
N LEU A 110 -6.11 10.62 5.34
CA LEU A 110 -6.47 9.21 5.20
C LEU A 110 -7.99 8.99 5.16
N THR A 111 -8.73 9.68 6.02
CA THR A 111 -10.20 9.61 6.02
C THR A 111 -10.78 10.13 4.71
N GLY A 112 -10.26 11.25 4.19
CA GLY A 112 -10.66 11.82 2.90
C GLY A 112 -10.43 10.85 1.75
N LEU A 113 -9.22 10.26 1.67
CA LEU A 113 -8.87 9.25 0.66
C LEU A 113 -9.80 8.04 0.69
N LEU A 114 -10.09 7.51 1.90
CA LEU A 114 -10.99 6.37 2.04
C LEU A 114 -12.42 6.73 1.63
N ARG A 115 -12.93 7.93 2.00
CA ARG A 115 -14.25 8.39 1.53
C ARG A 115 -14.32 8.54 0.02
N ALA A 116 -13.22 8.93 -0.61
CA ALA A 116 -13.10 8.99 -2.08
C ALA A 116 -12.91 7.61 -2.75
N GLY A 117 -12.89 6.51 -1.97
CA GLY A 117 -12.82 5.14 -2.49
C GLY A 117 -11.41 4.66 -2.84
N HIS A 118 -10.37 5.33 -2.37
CA HIS A 118 -8.99 4.94 -2.66
C HIS A 118 -8.50 3.75 -1.84
N LEU A 119 -7.45 3.08 -2.36
CA LEU A 119 -6.64 2.13 -1.60
C LEU A 119 -5.53 2.87 -0.85
N VAL A 120 -5.37 2.58 0.43
CA VAL A 120 -4.29 3.12 1.27
C VAL A 120 -3.41 1.99 1.77
N GLY A 121 -2.10 2.06 1.52
CA GLY A 121 -1.12 1.13 2.07
C GLY A 121 -0.61 1.62 3.40
N LEU A 122 -0.91 0.93 4.48
CA LEU A 122 -0.53 1.31 5.84
C LEU A 122 0.58 0.40 6.37
N PRO A 123 1.81 0.91 6.55
CA PRO A 123 2.90 0.09 7.06
C PRO A 123 2.77 -0.14 8.57
N LEU A 124 3.01 -1.37 9.00
CA LEU A 124 3.28 -1.68 10.40
C LEU A 124 4.59 -1.01 10.86
N GLY A 125 4.77 -0.84 12.14
CA GLY A 125 6.04 -0.43 12.73
C GLY A 125 7.16 -1.43 12.42
N ARG A 126 8.40 -1.02 12.68
CA ARG A 126 9.55 -1.93 12.52
C ARG A 126 9.58 -2.94 13.66
N ASP A 127 9.95 -4.16 13.30
CA ASP A 127 10.20 -5.27 14.23
C ASP A 127 11.32 -6.15 13.66
N LEU A 128 11.58 -7.27 14.29
CA LEU A 128 12.51 -8.28 13.78
C LEU A 128 12.08 -8.75 12.38
N PRO A 129 13.03 -9.21 11.56
CA PRO A 129 12.70 -9.76 10.25
C PRO A 129 11.61 -10.84 10.35
N ARG A 130 10.63 -10.77 9.44
CA ARG A 130 9.48 -11.68 9.36
C ARG A 130 8.51 -11.61 10.55
N ARG A 131 8.52 -10.50 11.28
CA ARG A 131 7.52 -10.23 12.31
C ARG A 131 6.63 -9.05 11.92
N ALA A 132 5.35 -9.18 12.23
CA ALA A 132 4.38 -8.10 12.13
C ALA A 132 4.62 -7.11 13.29
N GLY A 133 5.22 -5.98 12.98
CA GLY A 133 5.53 -4.95 13.96
C GLY A 133 4.28 -4.30 14.57
N PRO A 134 4.47 -3.38 15.51
CA PRO A 134 3.37 -2.67 16.15
C PRO A 134 2.65 -1.75 15.16
N LEU A 135 1.36 -1.49 15.41
CA LEU A 135 0.58 -0.48 14.75
C LEU A 135 -0.13 0.37 15.81
N ALA A 136 -0.06 1.67 15.67
CA ALA A 136 -0.79 2.55 16.58
C ALA A 136 -2.30 2.32 16.42
N ALA A 137 -3.03 2.19 17.52
CA ALA A 137 -4.48 1.95 17.47
C ALA A 137 -5.20 2.99 16.62
N ALA A 138 -4.83 4.28 16.73
CA ALA A 138 -5.44 5.35 15.95
C ALA A 138 -5.23 5.22 14.42
N ALA A 139 -4.28 4.41 13.95
CA ALA A 139 -3.97 4.31 12.51
C ALA A 139 -5.10 3.65 11.69
N LEU A 140 -5.91 2.77 12.29
CA LEU A 140 -7.08 2.16 11.64
C LEU A 140 -8.40 2.84 11.99
N ALA A 141 -8.40 3.88 12.82
CA ALA A 141 -9.62 4.64 13.11
C ALA A 141 -10.29 5.20 11.83
N PRO A 142 -9.56 5.73 10.83
CA PRO A 142 -10.15 6.13 9.55
C PRO A 142 -10.85 4.98 8.82
N ALA A 143 -10.28 3.77 8.84
CA ALA A 143 -10.90 2.59 8.20
C ALA A 143 -12.21 2.22 8.88
N LEU A 144 -12.23 2.16 10.22
CA LEU A 144 -13.44 1.88 10.97
C LEU A 144 -14.52 2.96 10.76
N ALA A 145 -14.12 4.25 10.74
CA ALA A 145 -15.06 5.37 10.55
C ALA A 145 -15.68 5.42 9.16
N THR A 146 -15.00 4.91 8.14
CA THR A 146 -15.46 4.93 6.74
C THR A 146 -16.04 3.60 6.27
N GLY A 147 -15.94 2.54 7.07
CA GLY A 147 -16.29 1.18 6.66
C GLY A 147 -15.35 0.60 5.59
N ALA A 148 -14.14 1.15 5.47
CA ALA A 148 -13.16 0.67 4.49
C ALA A 148 -12.67 -0.73 4.86
N ALA A 149 -12.62 -1.63 3.90
CA ALA A 149 -12.09 -2.97 4.12
C ALA A 149 -10.64 -2.91 4.61
N VAL A 150 -10.29 -3.72 5.60
CA VAL A 150 -8.91 -3.85 6.09
C VAL A 150 -8.34 -5.18 5.61
N VAL A 151 -7.32 -5.12 4.78
CA VAL A 151 -6.72 -6.29 4.14
C VAL A 151 -5.27 -6.43 4.60
N PRO A 152 -4.91 -7.52 5.29
CA PRO A 152 -3.53 -7.80 5.64
C PRO A 152 -2.73 -8.18 4.39
N VAL A 153 -1.51 -7.68 4.29
CA VAL A 153 -0.60 -7.94 3.17
C VAL A 153 0.79 -8.25 3.71
N ALA A 154 1.43 -9.31 3.24
CA ALA A 154 2.83 -9.55 3.53
C ALA A 154 3.70 -9.25 2.30
N LEU A 155 4.73 -8.44 2.51
CA LEU A 155 5.79 -8.18 1.56
C LEU A 155 7.00 -9.04 1.92
N VAL A 156 7.36 -9.96 1.04
CA VAL A 156 8.46 -10.91 1.22
C VAL A 156 9.50 -10.70 0.15
N GLY A 157 10.65 -10.19 0.55
CA GLY A 157 11.75 -9.85 -0.35
C GLY A 157 12.88 -9.15 0.42
N SER A 158 13.83 -8.59 -0.30
CA SER A 158 14.90 -7.78 0.28
C SER A 158 15.24 -6.60 -0.62
N GLU A 159 15.80 -5.52 -0.04
CA GLU A 159 16.23 -4.34 -0.78
C GLU A 159 17.29 -4.66 -1.84
N VAL A 160 18.19 -5.58 -1.55
CA VAL A 160 19.23 -6.01 -2.49
C VAL A 160 18.68 -6.96 -3.54
N GLY A 161 17.64 -7.74 -3.18
CA GLY A 161 17.00 -8.71 -4.05
C GLY A 161 16.18 -8.06 -5.16
N ARG A 162 16.00 -8.80 -6.25
CA ARG A 162 15.14 -8.35 -7.38
C ARG A 162 13.74 -8.95 -7.34
N ARG A 163 13.54 -10.00 -6.54
CA ARG A 163 12.26 -10.72 -6.46
C ARG A 163 11.55 -10.37 -5.17
N TRP A 164 10.30 -10.00 -5.31
CA TRP A 164 9.39 -9.73 -4.22
C TRP A 164 8.11 -10.55 -4.41
N ARG A 165 7.60 -11.09 -3.32
CA ARG A 165 6.27 -11.67 -3.26
C ARG A 165 5.37 -10.77 -2.42
N LEU A 166 4.19 -10.52 -2.92
CA LEU A 166 3.13 -9.78 -2.27
C LEU A 166 2.00 -10.79 -2.00
N LEU A 167 1.81 -11.13 -0.74
CA LEU A 167 0.79 -12.09 -0.31
C LEU A 167 -0.38 -11.31 0.26
N VAL A 168 -1.57 -11.48 -0.32
CA VAL A 168 -2.78 -10.78 0.11
C VAL A 168 -3.62 -11.73 0.97
N GLY A 169 -3.92 -11.34 2.20
CA GLY A 169 -4.76 -12.08 3.13
C GLY A 169 -6.25 -11.84 2.92
N GLU A 170 -7.06 -12.59 3.63
CA GLU A 170 -8.50 -12.34 3.68
C GLU A 170 -8.78 -10.98 4.36
N PRO A 171 -9.76 -10.22 3.88
CA PRO A 171 -10.19 -9.01 4.58
C PRO A 171 -10.60 -9.32 6.02
N VAL A 172 -10.15 -8.49 6.94
CA VAL A 172 -10.49 -8.60 8.37
C VAL A 172 -11.94 -8.15 8.58
N ALA A 173 -12.70 -8.95 9.32
CA ALA A 173 -14.04 -8.55 9.72
C ALA A 173 -14.00 -7.30 10.62
N HIS A 174 -14.88 -6.36 10.37
CA HIS A 174 -15.03 -5.21 11.25
C HIS A 174 -15.66 -5.66 12.57
N PRO A 175 -15.13 -5.19 13.72
CA PRO A 175 -15.72 -5.49 15.01
C PRO A 175 -17.07 -4.78 15.18
N ASP A 176 -17.92 -5.37 16.04
CA ASP A 176 -19.17 -4.74 16.43
C ASP A 176 -18.89 -3.54 17.34
N GLY A 177 -18.96 -2.34 16.82
CA GLY A 177 -18.72 -1.11 17.57
C GLY A 177 -17.88 -0.09 16.84
N ARG A 178 -17.76 1.10 17.42
CA ARG A 178 -17.02 2.23 16.83
C ARG A 178 -16.08 2.92 17.82
N GLY A 179 -15.92 2.36 19.01
CA GLY A 179 -15.10 2.93 20.06
C GLY A 179 -13.62 2.54 19.97
N PRO A 180 -12.80 3.05 20.88
CA PRO A 180 -11.35 2.75 20.92
C PRO A 180 -11.04 1.26 21.01
N LEU A 181 -11.86 0.47 21.71
CA LEU A 181 -11.68 -0.99 21.77
C LEU A 181 -11.87 -1.65 20.42
N ALA A 182 -12.91 -1.27 19.67
CA ALA A 182 -13.14 -1.78 18.32
C ALA A 182 -11.96 -1.46 17.38
N VAL A 183 -11.35 -0.27 17.51
CA VAL A 183 -10.15 0.07 16.75
C VAL A 183 -8.97 -0.82 17.17
N ALA A 184 -8.80 -1.07 18.45
CA ALA A 184 -7.72 -1.95 18.95
C ALA A 184 -7.90 -3.39 18.46
N ASP A 185 -9.11 -3.93 18.51
CA ASP A 185 -9.44 -5.27 18.00
C ASP A 185 -9.14 -5.38 16.49
N LEU A 186 -9.49 -4.35 15.71
CA LEU A 186 -9.22 -4.30 14.28
C LEU A 186 -7.71 -4.27 13.99
N VAL A 187 -6.94 -3.53 14.77
CA VAL A 187 -5.47 -3.47 14.68
C VAL A 187 -4.86 -4.83 14.98
N ASP A 188 -5.29 -5.48 16.05
CA ASP A 188 -4.74 -6.79 16.46
C ASP A 188 -5.09 -7.86 15.43
N ALA A 189 -6.32 -7.87 14.90
CA ALA A 189 -6.72 -8.79 13.85
C ALA A 189 -5.94 -8.56 12.55
N ALA A 190 -5.70 -7.31 12.15
CA ALA A 190 -4.90 -6.98 10.97
C ALA A 190 -3.43 -7.42 11.15
N ARG A 191 -2.84 -7.18 12.32
CA ARG A 191 -1.48 -7.63 12.64
C ARG A 191 -1.36 -9.15 12.64
N ALA A 192 -2.31 -9.85 13.26
CA ALA A 192 -2.37 -11.30 13.24
C ALA A 192 -2.46 -11.86 11.81
N GLY A 193 -3.26 -11.24 10.96
CA GLY A 193 -3.36 -11.59 9.54
C GLY A 193 -2.03 -11.42 8.79
N VAL A 194 -1.31 -10.31 9.00
CA VAL A 194 0.02 -10.11 8.42
C VAL A 194 1.02 -11.15 8.93
N GLN A 195 1.00 -11.46 10.26
CA GLN A 195 1.90 -12.47 10.83
C GLN A 195 1.63 -13.85 10.22
N ALA A 196 0.38 -14.27 10.11
CA ALA A 196 0.02 -15.56 9.51
C ALA A 196 0.52 -15.69 8.06
N LEU A 197 0.47 -14.60 7.28
CA LEU A 197 1.02 -14.57 5.91
C LEU A 197 2.55 -14.70 5.91
N LEU A 198 3.24 -14.06 6.85
CA LEU A 198 4.70 -14.16 6.98
C LEU A 198 5.13 -15.56 7.39
N ASP A 199 4.40 -16.20 8.29
CA ASP A 199 4.66 -17.57 8.73
C ASP A 199 4.46 -18.56 7.57
N SER A 200 3.36 -18.44 6.82
CA SER A 200 3.08 -19.28 5.65
C SER A 200 4.16 -19.13 4.57
N ALA A 201 4.70 -17.93 4.37
CA ALA A 201 5.78 -17.68 3.43
C ALA A 201 7.09 -18.36 3.85
N THR A 202 7.30 -18.56 5.14
CA THR A 202 8.49 -19.23 5.68
C THR A 202 8.42 -20.73 5.48
N ASP A 203 7.27 -21.34 5.69
CA ASP A 203 7.05 -22.79 5.53
C ASP A 203 7.26 -23.23 4.07
N HIS A 204 6.82 -22.41 3.11
CA HIS A 204 7.06 -22.67 1.69
C HIS A 204 8.54 -22.57 1.27
N LEU A 205 9.36 -21.83 2.01
CA LEU A 205 10.82 -21.74 1.76
C LEU A 205 11.57 -22.89 2.42
N ALA A 206 11.07 -23.41 3.53
CA ALA A 206 11.68 -24.55 4.24
C ALA A 206 11.38 -25.91 3.57
N GLY A 207 10.34 -25.98 2.75
CA GLY A 207 9.92 -27.19 2.05
C GLY A 207 10.46 -27.36 0.62
N LEU A 208 11.37 -26.49 0.16
CA LEU A 208 12.07 -26.65 -1.10
C LEU A 208 13.39 -27.38 -0.84
N PRO A 209 13.62 -28.56 -1.48
CA PRO A 209 14.86 -29.34 -1.33
C PRO A 209 16.09 -28.61 -1.86
#